data_6e1589e8cc57a1b10a5c6999a76f3bb9
#
_entry.id   6e1589e8cc57a1b10a5c6999a76f3bb9
#
_cell.length_a   1.000
_cell.length_b   1.000
_cell.length_c   1.000
_cell.angle_alpha   90.00
_cell.angle_beta   90.00
_cell.angle_gamma   90.00
#
_symmetry.space_group_name_H-M   'P 1'
#
loop_
_entity.id
_entity.type
_entity.pdbx_description
1 polymer ?
#
loop_
_entity_poly.entity_id
_entity_poly.type
_entity_poly.pdbx_seq_one_letter_code
_entity_poly.pdbx_strand_id
1 'polypeptide(L)'
;MKLIRIFTALAFAAAVLLSSCQESGPSFVKVEDGVFVCDDYPSHFIGTNFWYGAILGSEGVGGDRARLEAELDTLKALGLTNLRVLVGGDGPDGVPTRVMPTLQKEPGVYNDTIFRGLDYLLAEMAERGMKAVLYINNTWEWSGGYGMYLEWAGAGKALIPAIDGYVPFMNSVSR
;
A
#
# COMPACT_ATOMS: atom_id res chain seq x y z
N MET A 1 22.93 -16.37 54.02
CA MET A 1 22.12 -15.14 53.80
C MET A 1 22.64 -14.25 52.67
N LYS A 2 23.94 -14.02 52.49
CA LYS A 2 24.47 -13.15 51.39
C LYS A 2 24.26 -13.76 49.99
N LEU A 3 24.43 -15.07 49.81
CA LEU A 3 24.25 -15.74 48.51
C LEU A 3 22.80 -15.65 48.01
N ILE A 4 21.79 -15.84 48.85
CA ILE A 4 20.37 -15.77 48.49
C ILE A 4 20.00 -14.36 48.01
N ARG A 5 20.55 -13.30 48.62
CA ARG A 5 20.32 -11.93 48.20
C ARG A 5 20.93 -11.57 46.83
N ILE A 6 22.05 -12.22 46.48
CA ILE A 6 22.68 -12.06 45.16
C ILE A 6 21.86 -12.76 44.10
N PHE A 7 21.36 -13.98 44.35
CA PHE A 7 20.51 -14.69 43.40
C PHE A 7 19.17 -14.00 43.18
N THR A 8 18.55 -13.42 44.21
CA THR A 8 17.30 -12.65 44.04
C THR A 8 17.53 -11.36 43.29
N ALA A 9 18.66 -10.64 43.48
CA ALA A 9 18.99 -9.43 42.73
C ALA A 9 19.28 -9.75 41.24
N LEU A 10 19.99 -10.85 40.94
CA LEU A 10 20.23 -11.27 39.55
C LEU A 10 18.93 -11.71 38.84
N ALA A 11 18.06 -12.45 39.53
CA ALA A 11 16.76 -12.84 38.97
C ALA A 11 15.85 -11.67 38.70
N PHE A 12 15.87 -10.64 39.56
CA PHE A 12 15.10 -9.40 39.35
C PHE A 12 15.66 -8.57 38.19
N ALA A 13 16.97 -8.44 38.06
CA ALA A 13 17.61 -7.77 36.94
C ALA A 13 17.37 -8.48 35.60
N ALA A 14 17.37 -9.83 35.57
CA ALA A 14 17.03 -10.60 34.39
C ALA A 14 15.56 -10.45 34.00
N ALA A 15 14.64 -10.38 34.95
CA ALA A 15 13.21 -10.17 34.69
C ALA A 15 12.94 -8.76 34.12
N VAL A 16 13.65 -7.74 34.58
CA VAL A 16 13.53 -6.36 34.03
C VAL A 16 14.08 -6.26 32.63
N LEU A 17 15.16 -6.98 32.32
CA LEU A 17 15.73 -7.02 30.94
C LEU A 17 14.84 -7.78 29.96
N LEU A 18 14.08 -8.78 30.40
CA LEU A 18 13.14 -9.50 29.56
C LEU A 18 11.82 -8.75 29.32
N SER A 19 11.48 -7.80 30.17
CA SER A 19 10.27 -6.96 30.00
C SER A 19 10.45 -5.80 29.01
N SER A 20 11.68 -5.52 28.56
CA SER A 20 11.95 -4.38 27.67
C SER A 20 11.88 -4.69 26.17
N CYS A 21 11.69 -5.95 25.80
CA CYS A 21 11.44 -6.35 24.40
C CYS A 21 9.97 -6.69 24.17
N GLN A 22 9.08 -5.76 24.45
CA GLN A 22 7.76 -5.80 23.83
C GLN A 22 7.95 -5.17 22.44
N GLU A 23 8.10 -6.01 21.42
CA GLU A 23 7.95 -5.56 20.03
C GLU A 23 6.56 -4.95 19.94
N SER A 24 6.50 -3.63 19.91
CA SER A 24 5.26 -2.94 19.57
C SER A 24 4.94 -3.38 18.14
N GLY A 25 3.82 -4.10 17.98
CA GLY A 25 3.33 -4.48 16.66
C GLY A 25 3.20 -3.26 15.74
N PRO A 26 2.94 -3.47 14.44
CA PRO A 26 2.88 -2.39 13.48
C PRO A 26 1.90 -1.31 13.93
N SER A 27 2.39 -0.08 14.02
CA SER A 27 1.61 1.08 14.42
C SER A 27 0.81 1.60 13.23
N PHE A 28 -0.51 1.56 13.35
CA PHE A 28 -1.42 2.08 12.35
C PHE A 28 -1.89 3.50 12.73
N VAL A 29 -2.09 4.33 11.70
CA VAL A 29 -2.71 5.65 11.88
C VAL A 29 -4.20 5.46 12.17
N LYS A 30 -4.69 6.12 13.24
CA LYS A 30 -6.10 6.15 13.65
C LYS A 30 -6.65 7.56 13.49
N VAL A 31 -7.96 7.72 13.61
CA VAL A 31 -8.62 9.03 13.69
C VAL A 31 -9.24 9.14 15.07
N GLU A 32 -8.81 10.12 15.85
CA GLU A 32 -9.33 10.43 17.17
C GLU A 32 -9.69 11.92 17.20
N ASP A 33 -10.93 12.23 17.54
CA ASP A 33 -11.49 13.61 17.58
C ASP A 33 -11.21 14.42 16.28
N GLY A 34 -11.23 13.75 15.12
CA GLY A 34 -10.98 14.37 13.82
C GLY A 34 -9.51 14.63 13.48
N VAL A 35 -8.58 14.13 14.28
CA VAL A 35 -7.13 14.24 14.08
C VAL A 35 -6.54 12.87 13.79
N PHE A 36 -5.58 12.81 12.87
CA PHE A 36 -4.78 11.59 12.68
C PHE A 36 -3.83 11.41 13.87
N VAL A 37 -3.83 10.20 14.45
CA VAL A 37 -3.01 9.82 15.60
C VAL A 37 -2.23 8.55 15.27
N CYS A 38 -0.97 8.50 15.64
CA CYS A 38 -0.11 7.33 15.54
C CYS A 38 0.69 7.21 16.84
N ASP A 39 0.65 6.03 17.49
CA ASP A 39 1.28 5.81 18.81
C ASP A 39 0.86 6.85 19.87
N ASP A 40 -0.45 7.16 19.91
CA ASP A 40 -1.06 8.13 20.82
C ASP A 40 -0.60 9.60 20.65
N TYR A 41 0.09 9.91 19.55
CA TYR A 41 0.51 11.27 19.22
C TYR A 41 -0.14 11.77 17.92
N PRO A 42 -0.48 13.08 17.83
CA PRO A 42 -0.93 13.67 16.58
C PRO A 42 0.05 13.40 15.43
N SER A 43 -0.46 12.84 14.33
CA SER A 43 0.35 12.46 13.18
C SER A 43 0.16 13.45 12.05
N HIS A 44 1.22 14.18 11.72
CA HIS A 44 1.27 15.07 10.56
C HIS A 44 2.29 14.55 9.57
N PHE A 45 1.95 14.54 8.30
CA PHE A 45 2.83 14.01 7.26
C PHE A 45 2.75 14.81 5.98
N ILE A 46 3.83 14.78 5.22
CA ILE A 46 3.84 15.18 3.81
C ILE A 46 3.95 13.88 3.00
N GLY A 47 3.09 13.73 2.01
CA GLY A 47 3.01 12.53 1.20
C GLY A 47 3.02 12.80 -0.29
N THR A 48 3.19 11.74 -1.07
CA THR A 48 3.10 11.78 -2.52
C THR A 48 2.39 10.56 -3.09
N ASN A 49 1.95 10.64 -4.36
CA ASN A 49 1.45 9.49 -5.08
C ASN A 49 2.61 8.57 -5.50
N PHE A 50 2.47 7.29 -5.19
CA PHE A 50 3.41 6.24 -5.56
C PHE A 50 2.64 5.02 -6.09
N TRP A 51 1.74 5.26 -7.04
CA TRP A 51 0.73 4.31 -7.50
C TRP A 51 1.32 3.01 -8.08
N TYR A 52 2.51 3.08 -8.67
CA TYR A 52 3.19 1.95 -9.33
C TYR A 52 4.02 1.08 -8.37
N GLY A 53 4.05 1.39 -7.08
CA GLY A 53 4.96 0.75 -6.13
C GLY A 53 4.80 -0.77 -6.01
N ALA A 54 3.57 -1.28 -6.06
CA ALA A 54 3.32 -2.72 -6.03
C ALA A 54 3.87 -3.45 -7.27
N ILE A 55 3.75 -2.82 -8.45
CA ILE A 55 4.32 -3.36 -9.68
C ILE A 55 5.85 -3.35 -9.61
N LEU A 56 6.43 -2.23 -9.18
CA LEU A 56 7.87 -2.06 -9.08
C LEU A 56 8.51 -3.04 -8.08
N GLY A 57 7.82 -3.32 -6.95
CA GLY A 57 8.22 -4.31 -5.94
C GLY A 57 8.04 -5.77 -6.37
N SER A 58 7.34 -6.04 -7.47
CA SER A 58 7.07 -7.39 -7.94
C SER A 58 8.29 -8.04 -8.60
N GLU A 59 8.25 -9.37 -8.74
CA GLU A 59 9.23 -10.15 -9.52
C GLU A 59 8.76 -10.38 -10.96
N GLY A 60 7.64 -9.75 -11.35
CA GLY A 60 7.04 -9.89 -12.68
C GLY A 60 7.42 -8.75 -13.63
N VAL A 61 6.62 -8.66 -14.69
CA VAL A 61 6.78 -7.59 -15.69
C VAL A 61 6.60 -6.22 -15.03
N GLY A 62 7.55 -5.33 -15.25
CA GLY A 62 7.58 -3.99 -14.65
C GLY A 62 8.20 -3.93 -13.25
N GLY A 63 8.63 -5.08 -12.69
CA GLY A 63 9.32 -5.13 -11.40
C GLY A 63 10.78 -4.70 -11.51
N ASP A 64 11.21 -3.91 -10.53
CA ASP A 64 12.60 -3.45 -10.35
C ASP A 64 12.79 -3.04 -8.89
N ARG A 65 13.13 -4.00 -8.04
CA ARG A 65 13.30 -3.79 -6.60
C ARG A 65 14.43 -2.83 -6.28
N ALA A 66 15.54 -2.88 -7.03
CA ALA A 66 16.66 -1.97 -6.80
C ALA A 66 16.25 -0.50 -7.05
N ARG A 67 15.46 -0.25 -8.10
CA ARG A 67 14.88 1.05 -8.36
C ARG A 67 13.89 1.45 -7.26
N LEU A 68 13.04 0.52 -6.80
CA LEU A 68 12.09 0.77 -5.72
C LEU A 68 12.81 1.29 -4.47
N GLU A 69 13.82 0.56 -4.02
CA GLU A 69 14.60 0.92 -2.83
C GLU A 69 15.25 2.30 -2.97
N ALA A 70 15.88 2.58 -4.12
CA ALA A 70 16.50 3.87 -4.40
C ALA A 70 15.49 5.03 -4.42
N GLU A 71 14.30 4.82 -4.98
CA GLU A 71 13.22 5.82 -4.96
C GLU A 71 12.70 6.06 -3.53
N LEU A 72 12.50 5.00 -2.72
CA LEU A 72 12.08 5.12 -1.33
C LEU A 72 13.13 5.87 -0.48
N ASP A 73 14.42 5.58 -0.67
CA ASP A 73 15.51 6.29 0.00
C ASP A 73 15.51 7.78 -0.35
N THR A 74 15.30 8.09 -1.62
CA THR A 74 15.21 9.48 -2.10
C THR A 74 14.02 10.20 -1.48
N LEU A 75 12.83 9.58 -1.47
CA LEU A 75 11.63 10.15 -0.88
C LEU A 75 11.78 10.39 0.62
N LYS A 76 12.39 9.43 1.34
CA LYS A 76 12.71 9.57 2.75
C LYS A 76 13.65 10.74 3.01
N ALA A 77 14.72 10.88 2.21
CA ALA A 77 15.68 11.98 2.32
C ALA A 77 15.04 13.36 2.09
N LEU A 78 13.97 13.41 1.28
CA LEU A 78 13.16 14.61 1.04
C LEU A 78 12.10 14.86 2.14
N GLY A 79 12.01 13.99 3.16
CA GLY A 79 11.04 14.11 4.24
C GLY A 79 9.62 13.64 3.88
N LEU A 80 9.46 12.94 2.77
CA LEU A 80 8.18 12.35 2.34
C LEU A 80 8.02 10.98 3.01
N THR A 81 7.18 10.92 4.02
CA THR A 81 7.02 9.72 4.86
C THR A 81 5.67 9.02 4.70
N ASN A 82 4.81 9.51 3.80
CA ASN A 82 3.52 8.91 3.51
C ASN A 82 3.33 8.75 2.01
N LEU A 83 3.06 7.53 1.54
CA LEU A 83 2.87 7.24 0.12
C LEU A 83 1.44 6.77 -0.15
N ARG A 84 0.81 7.36 -1.16
CA ARG A 84 -0.48 6.91 -1.66
C ARG A 84 -0.25 5.89 -2.77
N VAL A 85 -0.57 4.62 -2.48
CA VAL A 85 -0.25 3.45 -3.30
C VAL A 85 -1.51 2.83 -3.86
N LEU A 86 -1.53 2.55 -5.17
CA LEU A 86 -2.57 1.71 -5.78
C LEU A 86 -2.28 0.24 -5.43
N VAL A 87 -3.25 -0.44 -4.85
CA VAL A 87 -3.15 -1.88 -4.56
C VAL A 87 -3.00 -2.66 -5.87
N GLY A 88 -3.75 -2.30 -6.91
CA GLY A 88 -3.60 -2.82 -8.26
C GLY A 88 -4.68 -2.33 -9.21
N GLY A 89 -4.52 -2.65 -10.49
CA GLY A 89 -5.50 -2.37 -11.53
C GLY A 89 -6.47 -3.52 -11.73
N ASP A 90 -7.66 -3.21 -12.25
CA ASP A 90 -8.73 -4.15 -12.55
C ASP A 90 -8.94 -4.31 -14.06
N GLY A 91 -9.30 -5.52 -14.49
CA GLY A 91 -9.60 -5.88 -15.86
C GLY A 91 -8.46 -6.60 -16.59
N PRO A 92 -8.69 -7.02 -17.84
CA PRO A 92 -7.70 -7.77 -18.60
C PRO A 92 -6.45 -6.94 -18.91
N ASP A 93 -5.30 -7.60 -18.96
CA ASP A 93 -4.07 -7.01 -19.47
C ASP A 93 -4.20 -6.66 -20.97
N GLY A 94 -3.37 -5.72 -21.45
CA GLY A 94 -3.29 -5.34 -22.87
C GLY A 94 -4.31 -4.31 -23.32
N VAL A 95 -5.14 -3.79 -22.41
CA VAL A 95 -6.04 -2.67 -22.72
C VAL A 95 -5.22 -1.38 -22.81
N PRO A 96 -5.30 -0.64 -23.93
CA PRO A 96 -4.56 0.61 -24.09
C PRO A 96 -4.84 1.60 -22.94
N THR A 97 -3.81 2.35 -22.53
CA THR A 97 -3.87 3.35 -21.47
C THR A 97 -4.09 2.83 -20.05
N ARG A 98 -4.24 1.52 -19.85
CA ARG A 98 -4.40 0.90 -18.52
C ARG A 98 -3.09 0.47 -17.91
N VAL A 99 -3.08 0.48 -16.57
CA VAL A 99 -1.99 -0.07 -15.74
C VAL A 99 -1.83 -1.55 -16.02
N MET A 100 -0.61 -1.98 -16.26
CA MET A 100 -0.23 -3.38 -16.46
C MET A 100 1.05 -3.73 -15.71
N PRO A 101 1.15 -4.97 -15.20
CA PRO A 101 0.12 -6.01 -15.13
C PRO A 101 -1.02 -5.62 -14.18
N THR A 102 -2.22 -6.12 -14.45
CA THR A 102 -3.38 -5.90 -13.58
C THR A 102 -3.34 -6.81 -12.36
N LEU A 103 -3.91 -6.36 -11.25
CA LEU A 103 -4.06 -7.17 -10.04
C LEU A 103 -5.23 -8.15 -10.17
N GLN A 104 -6.39 -7.66 -10.59
CA GLN A 104 -7.60 -8.47 -10.71
C GLN A 104 -8.03 -8.52 -12.18
N LYS A 105 -7.75 -9.63 -12.87
CA LYS A 105 -8.03 -9.79 -14.29
C LYS A 105 -9.50 -10.05 -14.59
N GLU A 106 -10.16 -10.79 -13.71
CA GLU A 106 -11.57 -11.14 -13.71
C GLU A 106 -12.08 -11.09 -12.26
N PRO A 107 -13.38 -10.98 -12.00
CA PRO A 107 -13.92 -10.93 -10.65
C PRO A 107 -13.41 -12.08 -9.77
N GLY A 108 -12.67 -11.74 -8.72
CA GLY A 108 -12.08 -12.70 -7.78
C GLY A 108 -10.81 -13.42 -8.26
N VAL A 109 -10.32 -13.14 -9.46
CA VAL A 109 -9.08 -13.74 -10.00
C VAL A 109 -7.92 -12.77 -9.87
N TYR A 110 -7.09 -13.00 -8.86
CA TYR A 110 -6.01 -12.09 -8.50
C TYR A 110 -4.64 -12.56 -9.00
N ASN A 111 -3.76 -11.59 -9.22
CA ASN A 111 -2.37 -11.80 -9.61
C ASN A 111 -1.46 -11.78 -8.38
N ASP A 112 -1.11 -12.97 -7.88
CA ASP A 112 -0.26 -13.12 -6.70
C ASP A 112 1.11 -12.45 -6.82
N THR A 113 1.63 -12.29 -8.04
CA THR A 113 2.90 -11.60 -8.27
C THR A 113 2.81 -10.13 -7.87
N ILE A 114 1.67 -9.48 -8.11
CA ILE A 114 1.43 -8.08 -7.69
C ILE A 114 1.22 -8.01 -6.19
N PHE A 115 0.51 -8.97 -5.57
CA PHE A 115 0.39 -9.03 -4.11
C PHE A 115 1.75 -9.18 -3.43
N ARG A 116 2.60 -10.09 -3.90
CA ARG A 116 3.98 -10.20 -3.37
C ARG A 116 4.80 -8.92 -3.58
N GLY A 117 4.56 -8.21 -4.67
CA GLY A 117 5.17 -6.90 -4.92
C GLY A 117 4.70 -5.83 -3.94
N LEU A 118 3.40 -5.84 -3.59
CA LEU A 118 2.84 -4.97 -2.56
C LEU A 118 3.42 -5.30 -1.18
N ASP A 119 3.52 -6.58 -0.82
CA ASP A 119 4.13 -7.02 0.44
C ASP A 119 5.58 -6.55 0.55
N TYR A 120 6.35 -6.70 -0.52
CA TYR A 120 7.72 -6.22 -0.59
C TYR A 120 7.80 -4.70 -0.41
N LEU A 121 6.99 -3.95 -1.14
CA LEU A 121 6.91 -2.48 -0.99
C LEU A 121 6.62 -2.08 0.45
N LEU A 122 5.62 -2.70 1.08
CA LEU A 122 5.22 -2.36 2.45
C LEU A 122 6.31 -2.68 3.47
N ALA A 123 7.04 -3.77 3.28
CA ALA A 123 8.20 -4.12 4.10
C ALA A 123 9.31 -3.07 3.98
N GLU A 124 9.69 -2.70 2.75
CA GLU A 124 10.70 -1.67 2.49
C GLU A 124 10.31 -0.28 3.01
N MET A 125 9.01 0.07 2.92
CA MET A 125 8.48 1.29 3.51
C MET A 125 8.56 1.26 5.04
N ALA A 126 8.24 0.12 5.67
CA ALA A 126 8.28 -0.04 7.12
C ALA A 126 9.71 0.12 7.66
N GLU A 127 10.72 -0.46 7.01
CA GLU A 127 12.14 -0.30 7.37
C GLU A 127 12.59 1.17 7.34
N ARG A 128 11.96 1.97 6.49
CA ARG A 128 12.23 3.41 6.36
C ARG A 128 11.34 4.28 7.25
N GLY A 129 10.47 3.68 8.06
CA GLY A 129 9.51 4.40 8.90
C GLY A 129 8.44 5.13 8.12
N MET A 130 8.15 4.69 6.88
CA MET A 130 7.15 5.28 6.01
C MET A 130 5.78 4.60 6.22
N LYS A 131 4.70 5.35 5.97
CA LYS A 131 3.32 4.86 6.01
C LYS A 131 2.71 4.82 4.62
N ALA A 132 1.82 3.87 4.38
CA ALA A 132 1.08 3.74 3.13
C ALA A 132 -0.39 4.10 3.31
N VAL A 133 -0.93 4.87 2.37
CA VAL A 133 -2.38 4.99 2.13
C VAL A 133 -2.69 4.09 0.94
N LEU A 134 -3.23 2.92 1.22
CA LEU A 134 -3.62 1.96 0.19
C LEU A 134 -5.01 2.31 -0.35
N TYR A 135 -5.11 2.55 -1.66
CA TYR A 135 -6.41 2.68 -2.30
C TYR A 135 -6.66 1.49 -3.23
N ILE A 136 -7.80 0.86 -3.02
CA ILE A 136 -8.16 -0.41 -3.65
C ILE A 136 -8.67 -0.16 -5.07
N ASN A 137 -9.35 0.95 -5.27
CA ASN A 137 -9.93 1.33 -6.56
C ASN A 137 -9.94 2.85 -6.72
N ASN A 138 -10.13 3.31 -7.94
CA ASN A 138 -10.45 4.71 -8.26
C ASN A 138 -11.52 4.78 -9.34
N THR A 139 -12.01 5.98 -9.64
CA THR A 139 -13.06 6.19 -10.65
C THR A 139 -12.53 6.00 -12.09
N TRP A 140 -11.23 6.27 -12.31
CA TRP A 140 -10.65 6.41 -13.64
C TRP A 140 -10.31 5.05 -14.27
N GLU A 141 -10.50 4.97 -15.56
CA GLU A 141 -10.32 3.78 -16.40
C GLU A 141 -8.88 3.30 -16.50
N TRP A 142 -7.89 4.16 -16.26
CA TRP A 142 -6.48 3.79 -16.35
C TRP A 142 -6.06 2.68 -15.36
N SER A 143 -6.86 2.45 -14.31
CA SER A 143 -6.72 1.31 -13.40
C SER A 143 -7.93 0.37 -13.45
N GLY A 144 -8.72 0.40 -14.53
CA GLY A 144 -10.00 -0.33 -14.63
C GLY A 144 -11.19 0.48 -14.13
N GLY A 145 -11.08 1.02 -12.92
CA GLY A 145 -12.05 1.94 -12.33
C GLY A 145 -13.47 1.38 -12.23
N TYR A 146 -14.42 2.24 -11.94
CA TYR A 146 -15.82 1.84 -11.80
C TYR A 146 -16.42 1.27 -13.10
N GLY A 147 -15.91 1.70 -14.26
CA GLY A 147 -16.33 1.16 -15.55
C GLY A 147 -16.12 -0.34 -15.65
N MET A 148 -15.01 -0.86 -15.11
CA MET A 148 -14.72 -2.29 -15.12
C MET A 148 -15.70 -3.09 -14.25
N TYR A 149 -16.03 -2.56 -13.07
CA TYR A 149 -17.03 -3.20 -12.19
C TYR A 149 -18.44 -3.19 -12.77
N LEU A 150 -18.82 -2.10 -13.48
CA LEU A 150 -20.09 -2.05 -14.21
C LEU A 150 -20.13 -3.09 -15.33
N GLU A 151 -19.05 -3.25 -16.09
CA GLU A 151 -18.95 -4.29 -17.12
C GLU A 151 -19.08 -5.69 -16.52
N TRP A 152 -18.38 -5.99 -15.44
CA TRP A 152 -18.47 -7.26 -14.73
C TRP A 152 -19.86 -7.53 -14.16
N ALA A 153 -20.57 -6.49 -13.76
CA ALA A 153 -21.96 -6.57 -13.31
C ALA A 153 -22.98 -6.68 -14.48
N GLY A 154 -22.52 -6.66 -15.73
CA GLY A 154 -23.42 -6.71 -16.90
C GLY A 154 -24.16 -5.39 -17.17
N ALA A 155 -23.71 -4.27 -16.58
CA ALA A 155 -24.37 -2.96 -16.72
C ALA A 155 -23.87 -2.14 -17.93
N GLY A 156 -23.05 -2.73 -18.79
CA GLY A 156 -22.52 -2.12 -20.01
C GLY A 156 -21.01 -2.34 -20.18
N LYS A 157 -20.46 -1.81 -21.25
CA LYS A 157 -19.03 -1.90 -21.56
C LYS A 157 -18.23 -0.86 -20.74
N ALA A 158 -17.07 -1.24 -20.22
CA ALA A 158 -16.12 -0.30 -19.65
C ALA A 158 -15.50 0.57 -20.75
N LEU A 159 -15.94 1.81 -20.83
CA LEU A 159 -15.48 2.77 -21.85
C LEU A 159 -14.09 3.30 -21.49
N ILE A 160 -13.30 3.61 -22.53
CA ILE A 160 -11.95 4.12 -22.42
C ILE A 160 -11.95 5.53 -23.07
N PRO A 161 -11.70 6.62 -22.32
CA PRO A 161 -11.79 7.99 -22.84
C PRO A 161 -10.95 8.24 -24.10
N ALA A 162 -9.76 7.63 -24.18
CA ALA A 162 -8.86 7.77 -25.33
C ALA A 162 -9.39 7.09 -26.61
N ILE A 163 -10.32 6.15 -26.49
CA ILE A 163 -10.89 5.37 -27.61
C ILE A 163 -12.34 5.78 -27.84
N ASP A 164 -13.16 5.81 -26.80
CA ASP A 164 -14.61 5.98 -26.86
C ASP A 164 -15.04 7.44 -26.66
N GLY A 165 -14.10 8.31 -26.24
CA GLY A 165 -14.34 9.71 -25.93
C GLY A 165 -14.67 9.96 -24.45
N TYR A 166 -14.32 11.17 -23.98
CA TYR A 166 -14.46 11.55 -22.58
C TYR A 166 -15.93 11.65 -22.11
N VAL A 167 -16.78 12.26 -22.94
CA VAL A 167 -18.21 12.45 -22.58
C VAL A 167 -18.96 11.12 -22.46
N PRO A 168 -18.85 10.17 -23.41
CA PRO A 168 -19.41 8.84 -23.25
C PRO A 168 -18.91 8.14 -21.99
N PHE A 169 -17.60 8.21 -21.70
CA PHE A 169 -17.03 7.64 -20.48
C PHE A 169 -17.68 8.21 -19.22
N MET A 170 -17.72 9.55 -19.07
CA MET A 170 -18.30 10.20 -17.89
C MET A 170 -19.77 9.84 -17.70
N ASN A 171 -20.55 9.76 -18.80
CA ASN A 171 -21.94 9.34 -18.73
C ASN A 171 -22.12 7.87 -18.34
N SER A 172 -21.14 7.00 -18.62
CA SER A 172 -21.20 5.58 -18.28
C SER A 172 -20.96 5.31 -16.79
N VAL A 173 -20.11 6.10 -16.15
CA VAL A 173 -19.72 5.92 -14.73
C VAL A 173 -20.56 6.76 -13.76
N SER A 174 -21.42 7.64 -14.26
CA SER A 174 -22.28 8.52 -13.45
C SER A 174 -23.70 7.97 -13.23
N ARG A 175 -23.97 6.74 -13.68
CA ARG A 175 -25.25 6.03 -13.53
C ARG A 175 -25.21 5.11 -12.35
#